data_5e09866c2c2f284e4cf99c3b1a5afd2a
#
_entry.id   5e09866c2c2f284e4cf99c3b1a5afd2a
#
_cell.length_a   1.000
_cell.length_b   1.000
_cell.length_c   1.000
_cell.angle_alpha   90.00
_cell.angle_beta   90.00
_cell.angle_gamma   90.00
#
_symmetry.space_group_name_H-M   'P 1'
#
loop_
_entity.id
_entity.type
_entity.pdbx_description
1 polymer ?
#
loop_
_entity_poly.entity_id
_entity_poly.type
_entity_poly.pdbx_seq_one_letter_code
_entity_poly.pdbx_strand_id
1 'polypeptide(L)'
;GMNEAPAGLPARVIVFGISSLPAQALEALAGLARFSQVLLCVHNPCRHHWADIVADKDLLRHQYKRQARKPGMPVVLDPQALHQHAHPLLAAWGKQGRDYINLLDSHDDPGSYRSSFKDERIDLFTDGDPKNILNQLQDDSLELRPLDETRELWPAVDPLTDRSIRFHVAHSAQPEVEILHDQLLARFSKDSKLRPRDIIVMVPDIDSYAPHIRAVFGQLERNDPRFIPFTLADQGQRGREPLLIAVEHLLKIPDSRFPVSEILDLLDVPAL
;
A
#
# COMPACT_ATOMS: atom_id res chain seq x y z
N GLY A 1 -11.09 33.62 3.02
CA GLY A 1 -11.35 32.25 3.45
C GLY A 1 -12.78 32.09 3.92
N MET A 2 -13.46 31.08 3.44
CA MET A 2 -14.82 30.74 3.90
C MET A 2 -14.76 30.32 5.37
N ASN A 3 -15.56 30.99 6.21
CA ASN A 3 -15.72 30.63 7.64
C ASN A 3 -16.91 29.70 7.89
N GLU A 4 -17.73 29.45 6.86
CA GLU A 4 -18.92 28.59 6.94
C GLU A 4 -18.71 27.31 6.16
N ALA A 5 -19.19 26.20 6.72
CA ALA A 5 -19.13 24.90 6.05
C ALA A 5 -19.95 24.91 4.76
N PRO A 6 -19.44 24.39 3.63
CA PRO A 6 -20.23 24.25 2.41
C PRO A 6 -21.46 23.38 2.66
N ALA A 7 -22.60 23.77 2.03
CA ALA A 7 -23.82 22.98 2.11
C ALA A 7 -23.59 21.57 1.52
N GLY A 8 -24.01 20.52 2.25
CA GLY A 8 -23.87 19.13 1.81
C GLY A 8 -22.55 18.46 2.19
N LEU A 9 -21.65 19.14 2.94
CA LEU A 9 -20.42 18.51 3.42
C LEU A 9 -20.77 17.46 4.50
N PRO A 10 -20.26 16.20 4.40
CA PRO A 10 -20.50 15.19 5.41
C PRO A 10 -19.79 15.54 6.73
N ALA A 11 -20.39 15.17 7.85
CA ALA A 11 -19.78 15.38 9.17
C ALA A 11 -18.45 14.64 9.36
N ARG A 12 -18.25 13.54 8.63
CA ARG A 12 -17.05 12.70 8.67
C ARG A 12 -16.61 12.24 7.29
N VAL A 13 -15.31 12.28 7.04
CA VAL A 13 -14.64 11.74 5.85
C VAL A 13 -13.63 10.70 6.30
N ILE A 14 -13.69 9.49 5.75
CA ILE A 14 -12.75 8.41 6.07
C ILE A 14 -11.95 8.10 4.80
N VAL A 15 -10.63 8.21 4.89
CA VAL A 15 -9.69 7.83 3.84
C VAL A 15 -9.03 6.51 4.24
N PHE A 16 -9.26 5.46 3.46
CA PHE A 16 -8.82 4.11 3.76
C PHE A 16 -8.23 3.44 2.52
N GLY A 17 -7.21 2.57 2.72
CA GLY A 17 -6.64 1.74 1.66
C GLY A 17 -5.66 2.46 0.73
N ILE A 18 -5.23 3.66 1.06
CA ILE A 18 -4.28 4.44 0.27
C ILE A 18 -2.89 4.32 0.89
N SER A 19 -1.91 3.84 0.11
CA SER A 19 -0.53 3.65 0.56
C SER A 19 0.27 4.96 0.62
N SER A 20 -0.09 5.96 -0.20
CA SER A 20 0.51 7.29 -0.18
C SER A 20 -0.42 8.31 -0.85
N LEU A 21 -0.40 9.55 -0.39
CA LEU A 21 -1.12 10.68 -0.98
C LEU A 21 -0.14 11.77 -1.38
N PRO A 22 -0.35 12.46 -2.52
CA PRO A 22 0.38 13.68 -2.86
C PRO A 22 0.12 14.78 -1.83
N ALA A 23 1.09 15.68 -1.67
CA ALA A 23 0.99 16.82 -0.74
C ALA A 23 -0.28 17.66 -0.98
N GLN A 24 -0.65 17.91 -2.25
CA GLN A 24 -1.87 18.67 -2.59
C GLN A 24 -3.14 17.98 -2.10
N ALA A 25 -3.21 16.65 -2.13
CA ALA A 25 -4.35 15.91 -1.61
C ALA A 25 -4.44 16.02 -0.08
N LEU A 26 -3.29 15.98 0.63
CA LEU A 26 -3.23 16.19 2.07
C LEU A 26 -3.63 17.63 2.44
N GLU A 27 -3.20 18.64 1.69
CA GLU A 27 -3.62 20.03 1.88
C GLU A 27 -5.13 20.19 1.69
N ALA A 28 -5.70 19.53 0.68
CA ALA A 28 -7.15 19.54 0.47
C ALA A 28 -7.90 18.87 1.64
N LEU A 29 -7.40 17.73 2.13
CA LEU A 29 -7.97 17.06 3.30
C LEU A 29 -7.82 17.91 4.57
N ALA A 30 -6.69 18.58 4.76
CA ALA A 30 -6.49 19.54 5.86
C ALA A 30 -7.46 20.72 5.76
N GLY A 31 -7.74 21.21 4.55
CA GLY A 31 -8.78 22.21 4.31
C GLY A 31 -10.18 21.72 4.70
N LEU A 32 -10.51 20.48 4.35
CA LEU A 32 -11.79 19.84 4.72
C LEU A 32 -11.89 19.59 6.24
N ALA A 33 -10.78 19.27 6.89
CA ALA A 33 -10.73 19.01 8.32
C ALA A 33 -11.14 20.23 9.19
N ARG A 34 -11.20 21.42 8.61
CA ARG A 34 -11.74 22.63 9.27
C ARG A 34 -13.25 22.56 9.50
N PHE A 35 -13.97 21.75 8.72
CA PHE A 35 -15.43 21.68 8.70
C PHE A 35 -15.96 20.26 8.96
N SER A 36 -15.15 19.24 8.76
CA SER A 36 -15.52 17.84 8.90
C SER A 36 -14.46 17.08 9.68
N GLN A 37 -14.85 16.02 10.37
CA GLN A 37 -13.87 15.09 10.94
C GLN A 37 -13.23 14.25 9.83
N VAL A 38 -11.95 14.44 9.56
CA VAL A 38 -11.20 13.64 8.59
C VAL A 38 -10.40 12.56 9.33
N LEU A 39 -10.66 11.29 9.02
CA LEU A 39 -9.93 10.14 9.54
C LEU A 39 -9.10 9.53 8.42
N LEU A 40 -7.79 9.57 8.57
CA LEU A 40 -6.85 8.98 7.62
C LEU A 40 -6.29 7.69 8.19
N CYS A 41 -6.63 6.55 7.58
CA CYS A 41 -6.12 5.24 7.96
C CYS A 41 -4.86 4.94 7.16
N VAL A 42 -3.71 4.95 7.82
CA VAL A 42 -2.40 4.75 7.20
C VAL A 42 -1.84 3.40 7.63
N HIS A 43 -1.44 2.58 6.64
CA HIS A 43 -0.73 1.35 6.92
C HIS A 43 0.70 1.67 7.35
N ASN A 44 1.08 1.18 8.54
CA ASN A 44 2.43 1.31 9.07
C ASN A 44 2.93 -0.05 9.57
N PRO A 45 4.02 -0.59 9.03
CA PRO A 45 4.54 -1.90 9.43
C PRO A 45 5.30 -1.90 10.76
N CYS A 46 5.60 -0.72 11.34
CA CYS A 46 6.45 -0.58 12.52
C CYS A 46 5.78 0.26 13.61
N ARG A 47 5.84 -0.21 14.86
CA ARG A 47 5.30 0.52 16.02
C ARG A 47 6.20 1.67 16.47
N HIS A 48 7.48 1.62 16.11
CA HIS A 48 8.43 2.69 16.38
C HIS A 48 8.43 3.72 15.25
N HIS A 49 8.82 4.95 15.58
CA HIS A 49 9.05 5.94 14.55
C HIS A 49 10.31 5.57 13.76
N TRP A 50 10.16 5.29 12.47
CA TRP A 50 11.22 4.80 11.60
C TRP A 50 11.44 5.67 10.34
N ALA A 51 10.69 6.77 10.26
CA ALA A 51 10.73 7.66 9.12
C ALA A 51 11.86 8.72 9.20
N ASP A 52 12.57 8.79 10.32
CA ASP A 52 13.60 9.80 10.57
C ASP A 52 14.89 9.57 9.76
N ILE A 53 14.89 10.12 8.58
CA ILE A 53 16.10 10.56 7.91
C ILE A 53 16.10 12.07 8.08
N VAL A 54 16.62 12.56 9.20
CA VAL A 54 16.50 13.97 9.55
C VAL A 54 17.73 14.72 9.12
N ALA A 55 17.54 15.76 8.29
CA ALA A 55 18.48 16.85 8.20
C ALA A 55 18.42 17.68 9.51
N ASP A 56 19.55 18.21 9.96
CA ASP A 56 19.78 18.91 11.26
C ASP A 56 18.73 19.97 11.68
N LYS A 57 17.89 20.43 10.76
CA LYS A 57 16.93 21.51 11.02
C LYS A 57 15.68 21.10 11.80
N ASP A 58 15.41 19.79 11.93
CA ASP A 58 14.15 19.27 12.51
C ASP A 58 14.30 18.66 13.90
N LEU A 59 15.48 18.75 14.53
CA LEU A 59 15.75 18.20 15.87
C LEU A 59 14.76 18.70 16.95
N LEU A 60 14.25 19.91 16.80
CA LEU A 60 13.29 20.49 17.76
C LEU A 60 11.87 19.92 17.62
N ARG A 61 11.52 19.30 16.48
CA ARG A 61 10.21 18.69 16.24
C ARG A 61 10.10 17.27 16.80
N HIS A 62 11.21 16.63 17.19
CA HIS A 62 11.24 15.27 17.71
C HIS A 62 10.46 15.04 19.02
N GLN A 63 10.21 16.09 19.78
CA GLN A 63 9.50 15.98 21.06
C GLN A 63 8.00 15.69 20.92
N TYR A 64 7.42 15.81 19.71
CA TYR A 64 5.98 15.77 19.47
C TYR A 64 5.51 14.67 18.52
N LYS A 65 6.37 13.71 18.18
CA LYS A 65 6.01 12.64 17.25
C LYS A 65 4.99 11.68 17.84
N ARG A 66 4.09 11.18 17.00
CA ARG A 66 3.04 10.22 17.38
C ARG A 66 3.60 8.91 17.89
N GLN A 67 4.73 8.47 17.32
CA GLN A 67 5.41 7.23 17.69
C GLN A 67 6.70 7.51 18.45
N ALA A 68 6.98 6.68 19.46
CA ALA A 68 8.25 6.73 20.16
C ALA A 68 9.37 6.13 19.30
N ARG A 69 10.58 6.64 19.41
CA ARG A 69 11.76 6.02 18.85
C ARG A 69 12.13 4.74 19.60
N LYS A 70 12.71 3.80 18.89
CA LYS A 70 13.32 2.61 19.51
C LYS A 70 14.49 3.08 20.41
N PRO A 71 14.58 2.63 21.67
CA PRO A 71 15.71 2.94 22.53
C PRO A 71 17.05 2.56 21.88
N GLY A 72 18.06 3.42 22.01
CA GLY A 72 19.39 3.20 21.42
C GLY A 72 19.55 3.63 19.96
N MET A 73 18.49 4.06 19.30
CA MET A 73 18.56 4.52 17.92
C MET A 73 19.19 5.92 17.83
N PRO A 74 20.13 6.17 16.88
CA PRO A 74 20.74 7.48 16.69
C PRO A 74 19.71 8.57 16.40
N VAL A 75 19.99 9.80 16.80
CA VAL A 75 19.10 10.96 16.56
C VAL A 75 19.01 11.27 15.06
N VAL A 76 20.13 11.15 14.36
CA VAL A 76 20.24 11.35 12.91
C VAL A 76 20.64 10.01 12.28
N LEU A 77 19.86 9.55 11.30
CA LEU A 77 20.12 8.33 10.55
C LEU A 77 20.55 8.68 9.14
N ASP A 78 21.72 8.20 8.74
CA ASP A 78 22.11 8.18 7.33
C ASP A 78 21.19 7.19 6.60
N PRO A 79 20.56 7.57 5.48
CA PRO A 79 19.78 6.67 4.65
C PRO A 79 20.50 5.38 4.26
N GLN A 80 21.82 5.47 4.05
CA GLN A 80 22.65 4.32 3.70
C GLN A 80 22.94 3.40 4.88
N ALA A 81 22.89 3.93 6.10
CA ALA A 81 23.12 3.18 7.34
C ALA A 81 21.83 2.64 7.98
N LEU A 82 20.65 2.91 7.41
CA LEU A 82 19.37 2.49 7.98
C LEU A 82 19.29 0.97 8.19
N HIS A 83 19.93 0.16 7.34
CA HIS A 83 20.01 -1.30 7.48
C HIS A 83 20.73 -1.76 8.75
N GLN A 84 21.52 -0.90 9.40
CA GLN A 84 22.19 -1.18 10.68
C GLN A 84 21.25 -1.01 11.89
N HIS A 85 20.11 -0.33 11.69
CA HIS A 85 19.17 0.02 12.76
C HIS A 85 17.75 -0.50 12.52
N ALA A 86 17.53 -1.20 11.41
CA ALA A 86 16.25 -1.75 11.03
C ALA A 86 16.44 -3.03 10.21
N HIS A 87 15.40 -3.85 10.13
CA HIS A 87 15.43 -5.01 9.25
C HIS A 87 15.74 -4.59 7.80
N PRO A 88 16.69 -5.25 7.09
CA PRO A 88 17.14 -4.84 5.76
C PRO A 88 16.01 -4.72 4.72
N LEU A 89 15.00 -5.60 4.79
CA LEU A 89 13.86 -5.53 3.88
C LEU A 89 13.04 -4.26 4.11
N LEU A 90 12.80 -3.88 5.37
CA LEU A 90 12.11 -2.64 5.70
C LEU A 90 12.95 -1.42 5.29
N ALA A 91 14.25 -1.48 5.50
CA ALA A 91 15.17 -0.41 5.09
C ALA A 91 15.17 -0.21 3.57
N ALA A 92 15.24 -1.28 2.79
CA ALA A 92 15.33 -1.23 1.33
C ALA A 92 13.98 -0.92 0.66
N TRP A 93 12.91 -1.62 1.07
CA TRP A 93 11.60 -1.52 0.41
C TRP A 93 10.66 -0.50 1.06
N GLY A 94 10.95 -0.07 2.29
CA GLY A 94 10.11 0.84 3.05
C GLY A 94 10.23 2.32 2.67
N LYS A 95 11.04 2.70 1.64
CA LYS A 95 11.29 4.12 1.31
C LYS A 95 10.01 4.92 1.11
N GLN A 96 9.08 4.43 0.29
CA GLN A 96 7.81 5.12 0.03
C GLN A 96 7.00 5.34 1.31
N GLY A 97 6.92 4.34 2.17
CA GLY A 97 6.25 4.44 3.47
C GLY A 97 6.92 5.46 4.39
N ARG A 98 8.27 5.48 4.44
CA ARG A 98 9.01 6.48 5.22
C ARG A 98 8.75 7.90 4.74
N ASP A 99 8.85 8.11 3.42
CA ASP A 99 8.63 9.42 2.82
C ASP A 99 7.20 9.91 3.08
N TYR A 100 6.24 9.00 3.04
CA TYR A 100 4.84 9.32 3.34
C TYR A 100 4.61 9.63 4.83
N ILE A 101 5.20 8.87 5.75
CA ILE A 101 5.12 9.16 7.20
C ILE A 101 5.76 10.52 7.49
N ASN A 102 6.92 10.84 6.89
CA ASN A 102 7.54 12.16 7.02
C ASN A 102 6.64 13.29 6.49
N LEU A 103 5.96 13.06 5.38
CA LEU A 103 5.01 14.02 4.82
C LEU A 103 3.82 14.22 5.78
N LEU A 104 3.27 13.15 6.36
CA LEU A 104 2.20 13.24 7.35
C LEU A 104 2.65 13.99 8.61
N ASP A 105 3.85 13.70 9.11
CA ASP A 105 4.42 14.38 10.27
C ASP A 105 4.60 15.89 10.02
N SER A 106 4.90 16.29 8.78
CA SER A 106 5.01 17.71 8.42
C SER A 106 3.67 18.46 8.48
N HIS A 107 2.55 17.75 8.36
CA HIS A 107 1.19 18.28 8.46
C HIS A 107 0.58 18.05 9.85
N ASP A 108 1.31 17.40 10.77
CA ASP A 108 0.80 17.11 12.10
C ASP A 108 0.84 18.37 12.99
N ASP A 109 -0.32 18.74 13.52
CA ASP A 109 -0.46 19.78 14.54
C ASP A 109 -0.99 19.18 15.84
N PRO A 110 -0.07 18.71 16.73
CA PRO A 110 -0.45 18.11 18.00
C PRO A 110 -1.32 19.01 18.88
N GLY A 111 -1.22 20.34 18.72
CA GLY A 111 -2.01 21.31 19.49
C GLY A 111 -3.50 21.24 19.16
N SER A 112 -3.84 20.87 17.91
CA SER A 112 -5.23 20.90 17.43
C SER A 112 -6.06 19.69 17.89
N TYR A 113 -5.48 18.52 18.12
CA TYR A 113 -6.23 17.29 18.41
C TYR A 113 -6.03 16.71 19.82
N ARG A 114 -4.96 17.07 20.55
CA ARG A 114 -4.73 16.58 21.93
C ARG A 114 -5.88 16.82 22.86
N SER A 115 -6.53 17.98 22.76
CA SER A 115 -7.72 18.31 23.55
C SER A 115 -8.93 17.43 23.23
N SER A 116 -9.02 16.91 21.99
CA SER A 116 -10.13 16.09 21.51
C SER A 116 -9.99 14.61 21.88
N PHE A 117 -8.76 14.11 22.03
CA PHE A 117 -8.48 12.69 22.28
C PHE A 117 -7.97 12.39 23.70
N LYS A 118 -7.93 13.38 24.61
CA LYS A 118 -7.63 13.23 26.06
C LYS A 118 -6.54 12.18 26.37
N ASP A 119 -5.42 12.27 25.69
CA ASP A 119 -4.26 11.37 25.83
C ASP A 119 -4.50 9.88 25.52
N GLU A 120 -5.64 9.49 24.97
CA GLU A 120 -5.89 8.13 24.53
C GLU A 120 -5.11 7.86 23.23
N ARG A 121 -4.01 7.15 23.36
CA ARG A 121 -3.23 6.65 22.23
C ARG A 121 -3.97 5.43 21.66
N ILE A 122 -4.44 5.55 20.41
CA ILE A 122 -4.96 4.39 19.67
C ILE A 122 -3.76 3.57 19.21
N ASP A 123 -3.54 2.43 19.85
CA ASP A 123 -2.54 1.45 19.43
C ASP A 123 -3.26 0.28 18.76
N LEU A 124 -3.07 0.14 17.44
CA LEU A 124 -3.66 -0.92 16.62
C LEU A 124 -2.63 -2.00 16.25
N PHE A 125 -1.41 -1.90 16.76
CA PHE A 125 -0.40 -2.92 16.55
C PHE A 125 -0.72 -4.14 17.40
N THR A 126 -0.55 -5.32 16.80
CA THR A 126 -0.74 -6.61 17.47
C THR A 126 0.56 -7.38 17.45
N ASP A 127 0.93 -7.94 18.59
CA ASP A 127 2.08 -8.84 18.69
C ASP A 127 1.77 -10.14 17.97
N GLY A 128 2.72 -10.63 17.17
CA GLY A 128 2.64 -11.90 16.46
C GLY A 128 3.11 -13.06 17.35
N ASP A 129 2.82 -14.29 16.87
CA ASP A 129 3.41 -15.52 17.44
C ASP A 129 4.49 -16.01 16.43
N PRO A 130 5.78 -15.77 16.68
CA PRO A 130 6.86 -15.94 15.70
C PRO A 130 7.27 -17.41 15.47
N LYS A 131 6.30 -18.29 15.24
CA LYS A 131 6.50 -19.73 15.03
C LYS A 131 7.14 -20.12 13.70
N ASN A 132 7.12 -19.24 12.72
CA ASN A 132 7.62 -19.48 11.38
C ASN A 132 8.39 -18.25 10.86
N ILE A 133 9.11 -18.40 9.74
CA ILE A 133 9.98 -17.33 9.21
C ILE A 133 9.19 -16.08 8.84
N LEU A 134 7.97 -16.20 8.33
CA LEU A 134 7.13 -15.04 7.99
C LEU A 134 6.76 -14.24 9.24
N ASN A 135 6.35 -14.92 10.31
CA ASN A 135 5.97 -14.25 11.55
C ASN A 135 7.18 -13.62 12.25
N GLN A 136 8.36 -14.27 12.20
CA GLN A 136 9.62 -13.68 12.69
C GLN A 136 9.95 -12.40 11.93
N LEU A 137 9.86 -12.43 10.58
CA LEU A 137 10.10 -11.27 9.73
C LEU A 137 9.11 -10.13 9.99
N GLN A 138 7.84 -10.44 10.21
CA GLN A 138 6.81 -9.46 10.55
C GLN A 138 7.08 -8.81 11.92
N ASP A 139 7.46 -9.61 12.90
CA ASP A 139 7.79 -9.14 14.24
C ASP A 139 9.06 -8.30 14.25
N ASP A 140 10.10 -8.70 13.50
CA ASP A 140 11.31 -7.90 13.32
C ASP A 140 11.03 -6.55 12.64
N SER A 141 10.12 -6.53 11.68
CA SER A 141 9.69 -5.29 11.04
C SER A 141 8.88 -4.41 12.00
N LEU A 142 8.00 -5.01 12.81
CA LEU A 142 7.19 -4.33 13.81
C LEU A 142 8.06 -3.67 14.89
N GLU A 143 9.09 -4.39 15.37
CA GLU A 143 9.99 -3.96 16.45
C GLU A 143 11.24 -3.23 15.95
N LEU A 144 11.36 -3.03 14.65
CA LEU A 144 12.52 -2.35 14.03
C LEU A 144 13.84 -3.03 14.41
N ARG A 145 13.94 -4.36 14.26
CA ARG A 145 15.15 -5.11 14.62
C ARG A 145 16.11 -5.21 13.44
N PRO A 146 17.39 -4.89 13.63
CA PRO A 146 18.45 -5.21 12.68
C PRO A 146 18.79 -6.71 12.70
N LEU A 147 19.55 -7.17 11.70
CA LEU A 147 19.84 -8.61 11.52
C LEU A 147 20.62 -9.26 12.67
N ASP A 148 21.46 -8.51 13.36
CA ASP A 148 22.21 -8.98 14.52
C ASP A 148 21.27 -9.30 15.70
N GLU A 149 20.36 -8.39 16.05
CA GLU A 149 19.33 -8.66 17.06
C GLU A 149 18.42 -9.85 16.65
N THR A 150 18.03 -9.92 15.36
CA THR A 150 17.22 -11.02 14.82
C THR A 150 17.90 -12.38 15.02
N ARG A 151 19.21 -12.47 14.71
CA ARG A 151 19.97 -13.70 14.82
C ARG A 151 20.15 -14.21 16.26
N GLU A 152 20.19 -13.29 17.20
CA GLU A 152 20.29 -13.63 18.63
C GLU A 152 18.94 -14.04 19.22
N LEU A 153 17.86 -13.46 18.73
CA LEU A 153 16.52 -13.63 19.28
C LEU A 153 15.83 -14.91 18.80
N TRP A 154 15.90 -15.18 17.47
CA TRP A 154 15.07 -16.21 16.87
C TRP A 154 15.80 -17.54 16.70
N PRO A 155 15.15 -18.67 17.08
CA PRO A 155 15.66 -19.98 16.72
C PRO A 155 15.62 -20.19 15.21
N ALA A 156 16.54 -20.98 14.71
CA ALA A 156 16.52 -21.38 13.30
C ALA A 156 15.23 -22.14 12.98
N VAL A 157 14.59 -21.76 11.89
CA VAL A 157 13.39 -22.43 11.38
C VAL A 157 13.80 -23.55 10.44
N ASP A 158 13.16 -24.72 10.57
CA ASP A 158 13.43 -25.86 9.67
C ASP A 158 12.86 -25.56 8.26
N PRO A 159 13.70 -25.42 7.23
CA PRO A 159 13.26 -25.11 5.86
C PRO A 159 12.46 -26.26 5.21
N LEU A 160 12.50 -27.46 5.77
CA LEU A 160 11.74 -28.61 5.24
C LEU A 160 10.27 -28.58 5.67
N THR A 161 10.00 -28.04 6.85
CA THR A 161 8.65 -27.99 7.43
C THR A 161 7.99 -26.65 7.29
N ASP A 162 8.75 -25.55 7.38
CA ASP A 162 8.22 -24.21 7.21
C ASP A 162 7.83 -23.94 5.74
N ARG A 163 6.60 -23.53 5.56
CA ARG A 163 6.00 -23.18 4.28
C ARG A 163 5.36 -21.81 4.28
N SER A 164 5.73 -20.97 5.24
CA SER A 164 5.19 -19.62 5.41
C SER A 164 5.61 -18.68 4.28
N ILE A 165 6.84 -18.83 3.76
CA ILE A 165 7.34 -18.12 2.59
C ILE A 165 7.73 -19.15 1.52
N ARG A 166 7.33 -18.90 0.26
CA ARG A 166 7.68 -19.74 -0.88
C ARG A 166 8.04 -18.88 -2.07
N PHE A 167 9.03 -19.33 -2.81
CA PHE A 167 9.44 -18.71 -4.06
C PHE A 167 9.14 -19.68 -5.21
N HIS A 168 8.49 -19.18 -6.24
CA HIS A 168 8.26 -19.89 -7.49
C HIS A 168 8.92 -19.10 -8.61
N VAL A 169 9.71 -19.77 -9.43
CA VAL A 169 10.40 -19.14 -10.56
C VAL A 169 9.72 -19.57 -11.84
N ALA A 170 9.23 -18.60 -12.58
CA ALA A 170 8.62 -18.78 -13.90
C ALA A 170 9.43 -18.02 -14.95
N HIS A 171 9.38 -18.46 -16.21
CA HIS A 171 10.13 -17.82 -17.29
C HIS A 171 9.34 -16.74 -18.03
N SER A 172 8.03 -16.62 -17.75
CA SER A 172 7.16 -15.58 -18.31
C SER A 172 5.88 -15.41 -17.48
N ALA A 173 5.10 -14.36 -17.76
CA ALA A 173 3.89 -14.01 -17.00
C ALA A 173 2.81 -15.09 -17.06
N GLN A 174 2.61 -15.75 -18.21
CA GLN A 174 1.59 -16.78 -18.35
C GLN A 174 1.84 -17.97 -17.42
N PRO A 175 2.99 -18.67 -17.45
CA PRO A 175 3.32 -19.74 -16.51
C PRO A 175 3.34 -19.28 -15.03
N GLU A 176 3.69 -18.01 -14.76
CA GLU A 176 3.64 -17.48 -13.40
C GLU A 176 2.21 -17.50 -12.85
N VAL A 177 1.25 -17.05 -13.66
CA VAL A 177 -0.18 -17.07 -13.29
C VAL A 177 -0.73 -18.51 -13.21
N GLU A 178 -0.30 -19.41 -14.08
CA GLU A 178 -0.66 -20.83 -14.02
C GLU A 178 -0.17 -21.50 -12.74
N ILE A 179 1.09 -21.28 -12.37
CA ILE A 179 1.68 -21.75 -11.09
C ILE A 179 0.87 -21.21 -9.91
N LEU A 180 0.53 -19.93 -9.92
CA LEU A 180 -0.31 -19.34 -8.88
C LEU A 180 -1.65 -20.04 -8.75
N HIS A 181 -2.35 -20.24 -9.87
CA HIS A 181 -3.64 -20.92 -9.90
C HIS A 181 -3.56 -22.33 -9.30
N ASP A 182 -2.57 -23.13 -9.70
CA ASP A 182 -2.35 -24.48 -9.16
C ASP A 182 -2.04 -24.47 -7.66
N GLN A 183 -1.22 -23.52 -7.20
CA GLN A 183 -0.91 -23.38 -5.78
C GLN A 183 -2.15 -23.00 -4.96
N LEU A 184 -3.03 -22.16 -5.50
CA LEU A 184 -4.29 -21.78 -4.85
C LEU A 184 -5.24 -22.98 -4.76
N LEU A 185 -5.42 -23.74 -5.84
CA LEU A 185 -6.22 -24.98 -5.85
C LEU A 185 -5.69 -25.98 -4.81
N ALA A 186 -4.38 -26.18 -4.76
CA ALA A 186 -3.77 -27.06 -3.76
C ALA A 186 -3.97 -26.58 -2.31
N ARG A 187 -4.03 -25.27 -2.08
CA ARG A 187 -4.32 -24.70 -0.75
C ARG A 187 -5.79 -24.87 -0.37
N PHE A 188 -6.73 -24.56 -1.26
CA PHE A 188 -8.16 -24.72 -1.03
C PHE A 188 -8.54 -26.19 -0.79
N SER A 189 -7.86 -27.14 -1.46
CA SER A 189 -8.10 -28.56 -1.23
C SER A 189 -7.62 -29.05 0.14
N LYS A 190 -6.61 -28.40 0.73
CA LYS A 190 -6.04 -28.77 2.04
C LYS A 190 -6.73 -28.09 3.20
N ASP A 191 -7.19 -26.86 3.01
CA ASP A 191 -7.85 -26.07 4.04
C ASP A 191 -9.24 -25.62 3.59
N SER A 192 -10.24 -26.33 4.07
CA SER A 192 -11.65 -26.06 3.78
C SER A 192 -12.18 -24.74 4.38
N LYS A 193 -11.43 -24.12 5.28
CA LYS A 193 -11.80 -22.82 5.88
C LYS A 193 -11.30 -21.65 5.06
N LEU A 194 -10.23 -21.84 4.28
CA LEU A 194 -9.66 -20.82 3.42
C LEU A 194 -10.62 -20.48 2.27
N ARG A 195 -10.89 -19.21 2.08
CA ARG A 195 -11.80 -18.69 1.03
C ARG A 195 -11.05 -17.79 0.07
N PRO A 196 -11.48 -17.67 -1.19
CA PRO A 196 -10.85 -16.77 -2.16
C PRO A 196 -10.68 -15.31 -1.64
N ARG A 197 -11.66 -14.82 -0.89
CA ARG A 197 -11.61 -13.47 -0.30
C ARG A 197 -10.52 -13.27 0.77
N ASP A 198 -9.94 -14.35 1.29
CA ASP A 198 -8.89 -14.31 2.29
C ASP A 198 -7.49 -14.20 1.63
N ILE A 199 -7.46 -14.15 0.29
CA ILE A 199 -6.23 -14.12 -0.52
C ILE A 199 -6.16 -12.81 -1.31
N ILE A 200 -5.02 -12.15 -1.23
CA ILE A 200 -4.67 -10.98 -2.06
C ILE A 200 -3.48 -11.36 -2.93
N VAL A 201 -3.59 -11.06 -4.22
CA VAL A 201 -2.50 -11.17 -5.19
C VAL A 201 -2.10 -9.76 -5.62
N MET A 202 -0.85 -9.42 -5.46
CA MET A 202 -0.31 -8.12 -5.85
C MET A 202 0.65 -8.31 -7.02
N VAL A 203 0.54 -7.42 -8.01
CA VAL A 203 1.42 -7.38 -9.19
C VAL A 203 1.95 -5.96 -9.40
N PRO A 204 3.17 -5.79 -9.89
CA PRO A 204 3.75 -4.46 -10.11
C PRO A 204 3.00 -3.65 -11.18
N ASP A 205 2.52 -4.31 -12.22
CA ASP A 205 1.80 -3.73 -13.34
C ASP A 205 0.61 -4.62 -13.71
N ILE A 206 -0.58 -4.22 -13.27
CA ILE A 206 -1.80 -5.00 -13.50
C ILE A 206 -2.19 -5.05 -14.97
N ASP A 207 -1.90 -4.03 -15.76
CA ASP A 207 -2.31 -3.99 -17.17
C ASP A 207 -1.56 -5.03 -17.99
N SER A 208 -0.29 -5.29 -17.69
CA SER A 208 0.50 -6.34 -18.35
C SER A 208 0.07 -7.75 -17.91
N TYR A 209 -0.39 -7.95 -16.67
CA TYR A 209 -0.81 -9.24 -16.15
C TYR A 209 -2.30 -9.55 -16.39
N ALA A 210 -3.17 -8.56 -16.52
CA ALA A 210 -4.61 -8.75 -16.65
C ALA A 210 -5.04 -9.70 -17.78
N PRO A 211 -4.42 -9.69 -18.98
CA PRO A 211 -4.74 -10.66 -20.03
C PRO A 211 -4.44 -12.10 -19.59
N HIS A 212 -3.30 -12.34 -18.96
CA HIS A 212 -2.88 -13.66 -18.47
C HIS A 212 -3.77 -14.16 -17.34
N ILE A 213 -4.14 -13.27 -16.41
CA ILE A 213 -5.05 -13.59 -15.30
C ILE A 213 -6.42 -14.00 -15.87
N ARG A 214 -6.96 -13.24 -16.82
CA ARG A 214 -8.23 -13.60 -17.48
C ARG A 214 -8.13 -14.91 -18.27
N ALA A 215 -7.00 -15.16 -18.93
CA ALA A 215 -6.77 -16.38 -19.68
C ALA A 215 -6.72 -17.63 -18.78
N VAL A 216 -6.19 -17.53 -17.55
CA VAL A 216 -6.07 -18.69 -16.65
C VAL A 216 -7.30 -18.82 -15.74
N PHE A 217 -7.67 -17.77 -15.02
CA PHE A 217 -8.77 -17.80 -14.05
C PHE A 217 -10.15 -17.66 -14.69
N GLY A 218 -10.24 -17.06 -15.88
CA GLY A 218 -11.51 -16.81 -16.59
C GLY A 218 -11.96 -17.93 -17.52
N GLN A 219 -11.16 -18.99 -17.72
CA GLN A 219 -11.51 -20.09 -18.61
C GLN A 219 -12.57 -21.02 -18.06
N LEU A 220 -12.69 -21.08 -16.74
CA LEU A 220 -13.54 -22.06 -16.07
C LEU A 220 -14.91 -21.44 -15.77
N GLU A 221 -15.96 -22.20 -15.99
CA GLU A 221 -17.31 -21.84 -15.60
C GLU A 221 -17.49 -21.96 -14.06
N ARG A 222 -18.44 -21.22 -13.52
CA ARG A 222 -18.71 -21.20 -12.05
C ARG A 222 -19.08 -22.54 -11.44
N ASN A 223 -19.54 -23.49 -12.25
CA ASN A 223 -19.88 -24.87 -11.87
C ASN A 223 -18.66 -25.81 -11.89
N ASP A 224 -17.54 -25.43 -12.46
CA ASP A 224 -16.30 -26.21 -12.42
C ASP A 224 -15.71 -26.19 -11.00
N PRO A 225 -15.37 -27.34 -10.39
CA PRO A 225 -14.77 -27.37 -9.04
C PRO A 225 -13.42 -26.67 -8.93
N ARG A 226 -12.76 -26.38 -10.05
CA ARG A 226 -11.50 -25.62 -10.10
C ARG A 226 -11.73 -24.12 -10.28
N PHE A 227 -12.98 -23.67 -10.38
CA PHE A 227 -13.28 -22.26 -10.51
C PHE A 227 -12.90 -21.49 -9.24
N ILE A 228 -12.04 -20.49 -9.37
CA ILE A 228 -11.66 -19.55 -8.31
C ILE A 228 -12.22 -18.18 -8.69
N PRO A 229 -13.18 -17.61 -7.93
CA PRO A 229 -13.67 -16.27 -8.18
C PRO A 229 -12.56 -15.24 -7.92
N PHE A 230 -12.42 -14.28 -8.81
CA PHE A 230 -11.43 -13.23 -8.72
C PHE A 230 -11.99 -11.87 -9.16
N THR A 231 -11.35 -10.80 -8.72
CA THR A 231 -11.59 -9.43 -9.17
C THR A 231 -10.25 -8.78 -9.49
N LEU A 232 -10.21 -7.98 -10.54
CA LEU A 232 -9.04 -7.18 -10.90
C LEU A 232 -9.33 -5.72 -10.54
N ALA A 233 -8.51 -5.18 -9.64
CA ALA A 233 -8.52 -3.75 -9.28
C ALA A 233 -7.45 -2.99 -10.08
N ASP A 234 -7.53 -1.67 -10.02
CA ASP A 234 -6.52 -0.72 -10.50
C ASP A 234 -6.17 -0.82 -12.02
N GLN A 235 -7.05 -1.44 -12.80
CA GLN A 235 -6.90 -1.41 -14.26
C GLN A 235 -7.08 0.01 -14.76
N GLY A 236 -6.14 0.45 -15.61
CA GLY A 236 -6.18 1.78 -16.21
C GLY A 236 -7.52 2.03 -16.92
N GLN A 237 -8.31 2.96 -16.39
CA GLN A 237 -9.58 3.35 -17.00
C GLN A 237 -9.40 4.15 -18.30
N ARG A 238 -8.19 4.70 -18.53
CA ARG A 238 -7.89 5.57 -19.66
C ARG A 238 -8.24 4.98 -21.04
N GLY A 239 -8.15 3.66 -21.18
CA GLY A 239 -8.50 2.98 -22.46
C GLY A 239 -9.92 2.38 -22.47
N ARG A 240 -10.75 2.59 -21.44
CA ARG A 240 -12.08 1.98 -21.33
C ARG A 240 -13.23 2.97 -21.26
N GLU A 241 -12.97 4.20 -20.78
CA GLU A 241 -13.98 5.24 -20.73
C GLU A 241 -13.93 6.06 -22.02
N PRO A 242 -14.91 5.89 -22.91
CA PRO A 242 -14.93 6.59 -24.20
C PRO A 242 -14.81 8.11 -24.05
N LEU A 243 -15.39 8.66 -22.99
CA LEU A 243 -15.32 10.09 -22.70
C LEU A 243 -13.88 10.55 -22.39
N LEU A 244 -13.09 9.75 -21.64
CA LEU A 244 -11.70 10.07 -21.36
C LEU A 244 -10.82 10.00 -22.62
N ILE A 245 -11.09 9.04 -23.50
CA ILE A 245 -10.44 8.94 -24.81
C ILE A 245 -10.73 10.21 -25.62
N ALA A 246 -12.00 10.63 -25.70
CA ALA A 246 -12.39 11.85 -26.39
C ALA A 246 -11.69 13.09 -25.83
N VAL A 247 -11.66 13.25 -24.50
CA VAL A 247 -10.97 14.39 -23.85
C VAL A 247 -9.48 14.36 -24.14
N GLU A 248 -8.83 13.20 -24.10
CA GLU A 248 -7.40 13.09 -24.42
C GLU A 248 -7.11 13.46 -25.87
N HIS A 249 -7.95 13.02 -26.83
CA HIS A 249 -7.83 13.41 -28.23
C HIS A 249 -8.04 14.92 -28.41
N LEU A 250 -9.06 15.51 -27.77
CA LEU A 250 -9.32 16.94 -27.82
C LEU A 250 -8.15 17.77 -27.27
N LEU A 251 -7.54 17.32 -26.18
CA LEU A 251 -6.35 17.99 -25.61
C LEU A 251 -5.12 17.90 -26.50
N LYS A 252 -4.99 16.83 -27.32
CA LYS A 252 -3.89 16.64 -28.27
C LYS A 252 -4.10 17.33 -29.63
N ILE A 253 -5.29 17.85 -29.90
CA ILE A 253 -5.62 18.53 -31.17
C ILE A 253 -4.57 19.57 -31.61
N PRO A 254 -4.05 20.44 -30.72
CA PRO A 254 -3.06 21.45 -31.14
C PRO A 254 -1.77 20.86 -31.73
N ASP A 255 -1.40 19.64 -31.32
CA ASP A 255 -0.18 18.97 -31.71
C ASP A 255 -0.42 17.83 -32.72
N SER A 256 -1.70 17.54 -33.05
CA SER A 256 -2.10 16.45 -33.95
C SER A 256 -1.96 16.87 -35.42
N ARG A 257 -1.54 15.91 -36.26
CA ARG A 257 -1.59 16.02 -37.73
C ARG A 257 -2.91 15.55 -38.32
N PHE A 258 -3.91 15.28 -37.50
CA PHE A 258 -5.23 14.77 -37.90
C PHE A 258 -5.18 13.51 -38.76
N PRO A 259 -4.47 12.44 -38.37
CA PRO A 259 -4.55 11.20 -39.12
C PRO A 259 -5.99 10.66 -39.05
N VAL A 260 -6.42 10.03 -40.17
CA VAL A 260 -7.81 9.52 -40.29
C VAL A 260 -8.17 8.55 -39.18
N SER A 261 -7.21 7.76 -38.67
CA SER A 261 -7.40 6.85 -37.56
C SER A 261 -7.81 7.57 -36.27
N GLU A 262 -7.13 8.68 -35.92
CA GLU A 262 -7.46 9.47 -34.73
C GLU A 262 -8.86 10.10 -34.82
N ILE A 263 -9.27 10.52 -36.00
CA ILE A 263 -10.59 11.08 -36.24
C ILE A 263 -11.68 10.00 -36.12
N LEU A 264 -11.42 8.80 -36.66
CA LEU A 264 -12.35 7.68 -36.56
C LEU A 264 -12.49 7.21 -35.09
N ASP A 265 -11.38 7.12 -34.36
CA ASP A 265 -11.39 6.77 -32.92
C ASP A 265 -12.20 7.79 -32.08
N LEU A 266 -12.12 9.07 -32.44
CA LEU A 266 -12.91 10.12 -31.79
C LEU A 266 -14.41 10.00 -32.12
N LEU A 267 -14.75 9.69 -33.40
CA LEU A 267 -16.14 9.53 -33.83
C LEU A 267 -16.78 8.22 -33.33
N ASP A 268 -15.99 7.26 -32.92
CA ASP A 268 -16.46 6.00 -32.34
C ASP A 268 -16.87 6.13 -30.85
N VAL A 269 -16.69 7.33 -30.29
CA VAL A 269 -17.09 7.63 -28.92
C VAL A 269 -18.61 7.91 -28.86
N PRO A 270 -19.42 7.05 -28.20
CA PRO A 270 -20.89 7.15 -28.24
C PRO A 270 -21.49 8.42 -27.62
N ALA A 271 -20.66 9.22 -26.94
CA ALA A 271 -21.08 10.45 -26.27
C ALA A 271 -20.80 11.73 -27.07
N LEU A 272 -20.21 11.62 -28.25
CA LEU A 272 -20.00 12.69 -29.21
C LEU A 272 -20.94 12.55 -30.39
#